data_13653bac3ff41059498db8a827cf1098
#
_entry.id   13653bac3ff41059498db8a827cf1098
#
_cell.length_a   1.000
_cell.length_b   1.000
_cell.length_c   1.000
_cell.angle_alpha   90.00
_cell.angle_beta   90.00
_cell.angle_gamma   90.00
#
_symmetry.space_group_name_H-M   'P 1'
#
loop_
_entity.id
_entity.type
_entity.pdbx_description
1 polymer ?
#
loop_
_entity_poly.entity_id
_entity_poly.type
_entity_poly.pdbx_seq_one_letter_code
_entity_poly.pdbx_strand_id
1 'polypeptide(L)'
;IIQLSTHIVGPVKTSISLINQIKSVSLIADKIDEILYDSCEDIEEISLPKFENSIEVKNLDFSYTNDRKALNNINLTFEKNKKYAIVGESGCGKSTLIKLLMRYYKDYNGDILIDNKDIHKIFSNDLYKNMSMIQQNVFMFDDSIKENIKLFANYSDEEVLSICDRSGLSNLISRLPDGINSLVGENGNKLSGGEKQRIAIARSLINNTKILILDESTSALDNETAYNLESSLLSINDLTLIVVTHKLIKNILLNYDEIIVMKDGMVIEKGSFDYLISLKGYFYSLYYLQNEDI
;
A
#
# COMPACT_ATOMS: atom_id res chain seq x y z
N ILE A 1 -64.75 -23.63 12.61
CA ILE A 1 -63.89 -23.44 11.39
C ILE A 1 -62.78 -22.41 11.68
N ILE A 2 -63.10 -21.24 12.27
CA ILE A 2 -62.12 -20.18 12.55
C ILE A 2 -61.01 -20.63 13.52
N GLN A 3 -61.32 -21.38 14.58
CA GLN A 3 -60.34 -21.91 15.53
C GLN A 3 -59.40 -22.98 14.92
N LEU A 4 -59.91 -23.80 13.98
CA LEU A 4 -59.02 -24.78 13.28
C LEU A 4 -57.99 -24.10 12.35
N SER A 5 -58.35 -22.97 11.71
CA SER A 5 -57.45 -22.24 10.84
C SER A 5 -56.27 -21.62 11.59
N THR A 6 -56.47 -21.12 12.82
CA THR A 6 -55.41 -20.56 13.66
C THR A 6 -54.42 -21.62 14.13
N HIS A 7 -54.85 -22.85 14.39
CA HIS A 7 -53.98 -23.97 14.79
C HIS A 7 -53.10 -24.51 13.65
N ILE A 8 -53.45 -24.25 12.40
CA ILE A 8 -52.64 -24.68 11.23
C ILE A 8 -51.75 -23.53 10.73
N VAL A 9 -52.30 -22.32 10.63
CA VAL A 9 -51.58 -21.17 10.08
C VAL A 9 -50.42 -20.71 10.99
N GLY A 10 -50.59 -20.80 12.32
CA GLY A 10 -49.55 -20.44 13.28
C GLY A 10 -48.27 -21.28 13.10
N PRO A 11 -48.33 -22.62 13.23
CA PRO A 11 -47.18 -23.50 13.03
C PRO A 11 -46.55 -23.37 11.66
N VAL A 12 -47.31 -23.18 10.59
CA VAL A 12 -46.78 -22.98 9.24
C VAL A 12 -45.96 -21.68 9.14
N LYS A 13 -46.44 -20.56 9.68
CA LYS A 13 -45.66 -19.30 9.72
C LYS A 13 -44.39 -19.45 10.53
N THR A 14 -44.44 -20.12 11.67
CA THR A 14 -43.28 -20.37 12.53
C THR A 14 -42.25 -21.25 11.81
N SER A 15 -42.71 -22.30 11.12
CA SER A 15 -41.81 -23.16 10.32
C SER A 15 -41.13 -22.39 9.20
N ILE A 16 -41.84 -21.53 8.48
CA ILE A 16 -41.23 -20.67 7.42
C ILE A 16 -40.19 -19.72 8.03
N SER A 17 -40.49 -19.11 9.18
CA SER A 17 -39.54 -18.23 9.89
C SER A 17 -38.29 -18.97 10.30
N LEU A 18 -38.42 -20.18 10.86
CA LEU A 18 -37.27 -21.03 11.25
C LEU A 18 -36.43 -21.44 10.05
N ILE A 19 -37.05 -21.80 8.93
CA ILE A 19 -36.32 -22.13 7.69
C ILE A 19 -35.50 -20.93 7.20
N ASN A 20 -36.08 -19.72 7.24
CA ASN A 20 -35.36 -18.51 6.85
C ASN A 20 -34.20 -18.17 7.80
N GLN A 21 -34.38 -18.39 9.10
CA GLN A 21 -33.28 -18.26 10.08
C GLN A 21 -32.18 -19.27 9.83
N ILE A 22 -32.51 -20.54 9.58
CA ILE A 22 -31.50 -21.58 9.26
C ILE A 22 -30.73 -21.20 7.99
N LYS A 23 -31.40 -20.74 6.94
CA LYS A 23 -30.73 -20.27 5.72
C LYS A 23 -29.80 -19.09 5.95
N SER A 24 -30.19 -18.13 6.79
CA SER A 24 -29.32 -16.98 7.10
C SER A 24 -28.07 -17.40 7.89
N VAL A 25 -28.22 -18.35 8.82
CA VAL A 25 -27.07 -18.90 9.59
C VAL A 25 -26.17 -19.75 8.68
N SER A 26 -26.75 -20.56 7.77
CA SER A 26 -25.97 -21.33 6.80
C SER A 26 -25.10 -20.42 5.93
N LEU A 27 -25.62 -19.31 5.41
CA LEU A 27 -24.85 -18.36 4.62
C LEU A 27 -23.69 -17.73 5.41
N ILE A 28 -23.84 -17.54 6.72
CA ILE A 28 -22.77 -17.05 7.58
C ILE A 28 -21.75 -18.16 7.83
N ALA A 29 -22.20 -19.38 8.07
CA ALA A 29 -21.31 -20.55 8.24
C ALA A 29 -20.47 -20.79 6.99
N ASP A 30 -21.09 -20.76 5.80
CA ASP A 30 -20.38 -20.93 4.52
C ASP A 30 -19.29 -19.86 4.33
N LYS A 31 -19.56 -18.59 4.71
CA LYS A 31 -18.55 -17.53 4.69
C LYS A 31 -17.42 -17.72 5.71
N ILE A 32 -17.74 -18.23 6.89
CA ILE A 32 -16.73 -18.55 7.90
C ILE A 32 -15.86 -19.70 7.43
N ASP A 33 -16.47 -20.73 6.85
CA ASP A 33 -15.76 -21.88 6.26
C ASP A 33 -14.86 -21.41 5.10
N GLU A 34 -15.34 -20.56 4.20
CA GLU A 34 -14.52 -19.97 3.14
C GLU A 34 -13.29 -19.26 3.71
N ILE A 35 -13.44 -18.44 4.76
CA ILE A 35 -12.32 -17.74 5.42
C ILE A 35 -11.37 -18.72 6.13
N LEU A 36 -11.88 -19.77 6.77
CA LEU A 36 -11.08 -20.72 7.50
C LEU A 36 -10.35 -21.72 6.60
N TYR A 37 -10.97 -22.13 5.50
CA TYR A 37 -10.39 -23.13 4.58
C TYR A 37 -9.56 -22.50 3.47
N ASP A 38 -9.78 -21.22 3.10
CA ASP A 38 -8.93 -20.49 2.14
C ASP A 38 -7.50 -20.26 2.68
N SER A 39 -7.28 -20.57 3.97
CA SER A 39 -5.97 -20.47 4.63
C SER A 39 -5.15 -21.77 4.63
N CYS A 40 -5.63 -22.85 4.05
CA CYS A 40 -5.02 -24.18 4.11
C CYS A 40 -4.72 -24.80 2.75
N GLU A 41 -4.18 -24.05 1.79
CA GLU A 41 -3.33 -24.68 0.80
C GLU A 41 -1.99 -25.00 1.47
N ASP A 42 -1.55 -26.27 1.44
CA ASP A 42 -0.19 -26.71 1.82
C ASP A 42 0.83 -26.12 0.80
N ILE A 43 0.99 -24.80 0.80
CA ILE A 43 2.05 -24.16 0.05
C ILE A 43 3.32 -24.35 0.87
N GLU A 44 4.34 -24.98 0.30
CA GLU A 44 5.68 -24.98 0.92
C GLU A 44 6.14 -23.52 1.06
N GLU A 45 6.00 -23.00 2.29
CA GLU A 45 6.39 -21.63 2.58
C GLU A 45 7.91 -21.51 2.68
N ILE A 46 8.45 -20.48 2.03
CA ILE A 46 9.87 -20.20 1.93
C ILE A 46 10.21 -19.00 2.82
N SER A 47 11.24 -19.12 3.65
CA SER A 47 11.73 -18.01 4.47
C SER A 47 12.42 -16.94 3.61
N LEU A 48 12.11 -15.66 3.90
CA LEU A 48 12.78 -14.47 3.37
C LEU A 48 13.19 -13.56 4.55
N PRO A 49 14.20 -13.95 5.34
CA PRO A 49 14.55 -13.18 6.54
C PRO A 49 15.05 -11.78 6.23
N LYS A 50 15.58 -11.58 5.02
CA LYS A 50 16.11 -10.28 4.57
C LYS A 50 16.00 -10.15 3.05
N PHE A 51 15.60 -8.97 2.58
CA PHE A 51 15.67 -8.58 1.17
C PHE A 51 17.12 -8.25 0.77
N GLU A 52 17.64 -8.89 -0.28
CA GLU A 52 19.05 -8.80 -0.63
C GLU A 52 19.34 -8.22 -2.02
N ASN A 53 18.48 -8.47 -3.03
CA ASN A 53 18.79 -8.15 -4.42
C ASN A 53 17.70 -7.33 -5.13
N SER A 54 16.56 -7.95 -5.44
CA SER A 54 15.55 -7.33 -6.31
C SER A 54 14.15 -7.92 -6.12
N ILE A 55 13.16 -7.13 -6.57
CA ILE A 55 11.83 -7.61 -6.91
C ILE A 55 11.74 -7.68 -8.43
N GLU A 56 11.38 -8.83 -8.96
CA GLU A 56 11.21 -9.04 -10.40
C GLU A 56 9.75 -9.36 -10.73
N VAL A 57 9.22 -8.65 -11.71
CA VAL A 57 7.88 -8.88 -12.27
C VAL A 57 8.06 -9.35 -13.70
N LYS A 58 7.54 -10.54 -14.04
CA LYS A 58 7.74 -11.17 -15.34
C LYS A 58 6.40 -11.53 -15.99
N ASN A 59 6.15 -10.96 -17.17
CA ASN A 59 4.96 -11.23 -18.00
C ASN A 59 3.65 -11.16 -17.20
N LEU A 60 3.54 -10.18 -16.28
CA LEU A 60 2.42 -10.08 -15.38
C LEU A 60 1.18 -9.56 -16.09
N ASP A 61 0.14 -10.39 -16.11
CA ASP A 61 -1.22 -10.08 -16.56
C ASP A 61 -2.18 -10.15 -15.38
N PHE A 62 -3.09 -9.19 -15.26
CA PHE A 62 -4.12 -9.19 -14.22
C PHE A 62 -5.42 -8.57 -14.69
N SER A 63 -6.55 -9.14 -14.27
CA SER A 63 -7.90 -8.62 -14.48
C SER A 63 -8.71 -8.74 -13.19
N TYR A 64 -9.48 -7.71 -12.85
CA TYR A 64 -10.46 -7.79 -11.74
C TYR A 64 -11.70 -8.61 -12.12
N THR A 65 -12.05 -8.59 -13.40
CA THR A 65 -13.16 -9.34 -14.01
C THR A 65 -12.68 -9.86 -15.34
N ASN A 66 -13.41 -10.81 -15.92
CA ASN A 66 -13.01 -11.43 -17.19
C ASN A 66 -13.02 -10.48 -18.40
N ASP A 67 -13.60 -9.28 -18.28
CA ASP A 67 -13.89 -8.41 -19.43
C ASP A 67 -12.77 -7.42 -19.79
N ARG A 68 -11.89 -7.04 -18.82
CA ARG A 68 -10.85 -6.04 -19.06
C ARG A 68 -9.59 -6.31 -18.25
N LYS A 69 -8.45 -6.43 -18.93
CA LYS A 69 -7.14 -6.48 -18.28
C LYS A 69 -6.82 -5.14 -17.63
N ALA A 70 -6.52 -5.19 -16.33
CA ALA A 70 -6.01 -4.06 -15.58
C ALA A 70 -4.49 -3.90 -15.74
N LEU A 71 -3.78 -5.04 -15.92
CA LEU A 71 -2.35 -5.08 -16.28
C LEU A 71 -2.17 -6.03 -17.44
N ASN A 72 -1.27 -5.69 -18.35
CA ASN A 72 -1.01 -6.46 -19.56
C ASN A 72 0.50 -6.53 -19.83
N ASN A 73 1.06 -7.74 -19.69
CA ASN A 73 2.45 -8.08 -19.95
C ASN A 73 3.46 -7.12 -19.26
N ILE A 74 3.29 -6.90 -17.96
CA ILE A 74 4.20 -6.05 -17.18
C ILE A 74 5.51 -6.80 -16.93
N ASN A 75 6.62 -6.16 -17.28
CA ASN A 75 7.97 -6.63 -17.03
C ASN A 75 8.79 -5.53 -16.37
N LEU A 76 9.14 -5.71 -15.07
CA LEU A 76 9.83 -4.72 -14.24
C LEU A 76 10.81 -5.39 -13.30
N THR A 77 11.85 -4.66 -12.92
CA THR A 77 12.80 -5.05 -11.88
C THR A 77 13.04 -3.87 -10.96
N PHE A 78 12.82 -4.07 -9.67
CA PHE A 78 13.12 -3.08 -8.63
C PHE A 78 14.35 -3.58 -7.85
N GLU A 79 15.51 -2.97 -8.10
CA GLU A 79 16.75 -3.31 -7.42
C GLU A 79 16.80 -2.74 -6.01
N LYS A 80 17.48 -3.45 -5.11
CA LYS A 80 17.67 -3.03 -3.73
C LYS A 80 18.29 -1.65 -3.64
N ASN A 81 17.82 -0.86 -2.68
CA ASN A 81 18.29 0.49 -2.35
C ASN A 81 18.08 1.54 -3.45
N LYS A 82 17.41 1.20 -4.55
CA LYS A 82 17.04 2.15 -5.60
C LYS A 82 15.69 2.81 -5.37
N LYS A 83 15.47 3.95 -6.00
CA LYS A 83 14.30 4.81 -5.91
C LYS A 83 13.56 4.82 -7.23
N TYR A 84 12.29 4.43 -7.20
CA TYR A 84 11.44 4.30 -8.38
C TYR A 84 10.20 5.20 -8.27
N ALA A 85 9.90 5.94 -9.34
CA ALA A 85 8.64 6.63 -9.49
C ALA A 85 7.78 5.90 -10.52
N ILE A 86 6.52 5.62 -10.20
CA ILE A 86 5.53 5.07 -11.14
C ILE A 86 4.54 6.19 -11.47
N VAL A 87 4.49 6.59 -12.73
CA VAL A 87 3.67 7.71 -13.21
C VAL A 87 2.75 7.27 -14.36
N GLY A 88 1.67 8.01 -14.57
CA GLY A 88 0.69 7.74 -15.62
C GLY A 88 -0.69 8.28 -15.24
N GLU A 89 -1.63 8.25 -16.17
CA GLU A 89 -3.01 8.72 -15.95
C GLU A 89 -3.74 7.90 -14.87
N SER A 90 -4.81 8.48 -14.31
CA SER A 90 -5.66 7.75 -13.37
C SER A 90 -6.29 6.52 -14.04
N GLY A 91 -6.31 5.38 -13.34
CA GLY A 91 -6.87 4.14 -13.88
C GLY A 91 -5.97 3.36 -14.84
N CYS A 92 -4.71 3.77 -15.09
CA CYS A 92 -3.80 3.04 -15.98
C CYS A 92 -3.15 1.79 -15.36
N GLY A 93 -3.49 1.42 -14.10
CA GLY A 93 -3.04 0.17 -13.47
C GLY A 93 -1.98 0.32 -12.37
N LYS A 94 -1.50 1.53 -12.02
CA LYS A 94 -0.45 1.76 -11.00
C LYS A 94 -0.77 1.13 -9.64
N SER A 95 -1.90 1.49 -9.05
CA SER A 95 -2.31 0.94 -7.74
C SER A 95 -2.63 -0.55 -7.81
N THR A 96 -3.03 -1.06 -8.98
CA THR A 96 -3.20 -2.50 -9.20
C THR A 96 -1.87 -3.23 -9.13
N LEU A 97 -0.82 -2.71 -9.78
CA LEU A 97 0.53 -3.26 -9.71
C LEU A 97 1.02 -3.29 -8.25
N ILE A 98 0.87 -2.19 -7.52
CA ILE A 98 1.26 -2.12 -6.11
C ILE A 98 0.52 -3.15 -5.24
N LYS A 99 -0.79 -3.30 -5.44
CA LYS A 99 -1.59 -4.29 -4.70
C LYS A 99 -1.15 -5.73 -4.97
N LEU A 100 -0.72 -6.04 -6.19
CA LEU A 100 -0.15 -7.35 -6.53
C LEU A 100 1.22 -7.55 -5.87
N LEU A 101 2.10 -6.53 -5.88
CA LEU A 101 3.37 -6.57 -5.15
C LEU A 101 3.17 -6.75 -3.64
N MET A 102 2.06 -6.26 -3.08
CA MET A 102 1.68 -6.45 -1.68
C MET A 102 0.90 -7.77 -1.42
N ARG A 103 0.78 -8.62 -2.45
CA ARG A 103 0.06 -9.91 -2.36
C ARG A 103 -1.41 -9.79 -1.93
N TYR A 104 -2.10 -8.67 -2.32
CA TYR A 104 -3.54 -8.51 -2.06
C TYR A 104 -4.40 -9.38 -2.96
N TYR A 105 -3.88 -9.79 -4.12
CA TYR A 105 -4.53 -10.70 -5.07
C TYR A 105 -3.59 -11.86 -5.35
N LYS A 106 -4.15 -13.07 -5.40
CA LYS A 106 -3.41 -14.30 -5.68
C LYS A 106 -3.52 -14.74 -7.15
N ASP A 107 -4.67 -14.45 -7.78
CA ASP A 107 -4.99 -14.91 -9.12
C ASP A 107 -4.48 -13.92 -10.18
N TYR A 108 -3.32 -14.23 -10.76
CA TYR A 108 -2.73 -13.50 -11.88
C TYR A 108 -1.90 -14.45 -12.75
N ASN A 109 -1.60 -14.04 -14.00
CA ASN A 109 -0.67 -14.76 -14.86
C ASN A 109 0.70 -14.08 -14.83
N GLY A 110 1.78 -14.87 -14.98
CA GLY A 110 3.15 -14.38 -14.86
C GLY A 110 3.72 -14.60 -13.47
N ASP A 111 4.89 -14.01 -13.19
CA ASP A 111 5.63 -14.23 -11.96
C ASP A 111 5.93 -12.91 -11.24
N ILE A 112 5.82 -12.91 -9.92
CA ILE A 112 6.37 -11.87 -9.03
C ILE A 112 7.34 -12.56 -8.08
N LEU A 113 8.62 -12.21 -8.21
CA LEU A 113 9.71 -12.83 -7.46
C LEU A 113 10.38 -11.79 -6.57
N ILE A 114 10.70 -12.17 -5.33
CA ILE A 114 11.57 -11.40 -4.43
C ILE A 114 12.82 -12.24 -4.16
N ASP A 115 13.98 -11.75 -4.55
CA ASP A 115 15.24 -12.49 -4.49
C ASP A 115 15.13 -13.91 -5.11
N ASN A 116 14.54 -13.99 -6.30
CA ASN A 116 14.25 -15.23 -7.04
C ASN A 116 13.26 -16.20 -6.34
N LYS A 117 12.55 -15.75 -5.30
CA LYS A 117 11.52 -16.54 -4.60
C LYS A 117 10.16 -16.02 -5.00
N ASP A 118 9.25 -16.93 -5.35
CA ASP A 118 7.86 -16.61 -5.66
C ASP A 118 7.19 -15.96 -4.45
N ILE A 119 6.60 -14.79 -4.66
CA ILE A 119 5.96 -14.00 -3.60
C ILE A 119 4.85 -14.79 -2.88
N HIS A 120 4.16 -15.71 -3.56
CA HIS A 120 3.12 -16.54 -2.98
C HIS A 120 3.66 -17.57 -1.99
N LYS A 121 4.90 -17.99 -2.17
CA LYS A 121 5.57 -18.99 -1.33
C LYS A 121 6.31 -18.39 -0.13
N ILE A 122 6.49 -17.05 -0.09
CA ILE A 122 7.18 -16.40 1.03
C ILE A 122 6.26 -16.36 2.24
N PHE A 123 6.80 -16.70 3.42
CA PHE A 123 6.11 -16.50 4.70
C PHE A 123 5.56 -15.07 4.83
N SER A 124 4.29 -14.91 5.17
CA SER A 124 3.63 -13.59 5.28
C SER A 124 4.37 -12.67 6.26
N ASN A 125 4.84 -13.21 7.40
CA ASN A 125 5.60 -12.44 8.37
C ASN A 125 6.92 -11.91 7.81
N ASP A 126 7.63 -12.69 7.00
CA ASP A 126 8.89 -12.29 6.39
C ASP A 126 8.64 -11.24 5.29
N LEU A 127 7.58 -11.44 4.48
CA LEU A 127 7.20 -10.49 3.45
C LEU A 127 6.91 -9.11 4.05
N TYR A 128 6.02 -9.03 5.05
CA TYR A 128 5.58 -7.77 5.64
C TYR A 128 6.60 -7.16 6.63
N LYS A 129 7.62 -7.90 7.07
CA LYS A 129 8.80 -7.32 7.72
C LYS A 129 9.71 -6.58 6.74
N ASN A 130 9.86 -7.13 5.52
CA ASN A 130 10.72 -6.53 4.50
C ASN A 130 10.02 -5.43 3.69
N MET A 131 8.69 -5.49 3.55
CA MET A 131 7.91 -4.60 2.69
C MET A 131 6.77 -3.94 3.45
N SER A 132 6.63 -2.62 3.30
CA SER A 132 5.52 -1.83 3.85
C SER A 132 4.91 -0.96 2.77
N MET A 133 3.60 -0.72 2.87
CA MET A 133 2.88 0.20 1.99
C MET A 133 2.20 1.30 2.79
N ILE A 134 2.32 2.53 2.32
CA ILE A 134 1.60 3.68 2.85
C ILE A 134 0.58 4.12 1.81
N GLN A 135 -0.68 4.06 2.20
CA GLN A 135 -1.82 4.49 1.39
C GLN A 135 -2.15 5.96 1.63
N GLN A 136 -2.95 6.55 0.75
CA GLN A 136 -3.45 7.91 0.89
C GLN A 136 -4.16 8.16 2.23
N ASN A 137 -5.01 7.23 2.65
CA ASN A 137 -5.75 7.31 3.91
C ASN A 137 -5.03 6.51 5.00
N VAL A 138 -4.34 7.21 5.88
CA VAL A 138 -3.62 6.59 7.00
C VAL A 138 -4.53 6.44 8.20
N PHE A 139 -4.71 5.20 8.66
CA PHE A 139 -5.41 4.90 9.91
C PHE A 139 -4.56 5.25 11.14
N MET A 140 -5.20 5.89 12.15
CA MET A 140 -4.60 6.21 13.44
C MET A 140 -5.39 5.57 14.56
N PHE A 141 -4.68 4.93 15.51
CA PHE A 141 -5.27 4.52 16.78
C PHE A 141 -5.53 5.74 17.66
N ASP A 142 -6.61 5.71 18.44
CA ASP A 142 -6.86 6.75 19.45
C ASP A 142 -5.94 6.56 20.67
N ASP A 143 -4.67 6.87 20.47
CA ASP A 143 -3.59 6.72 21.43
C ASP A 143 -2.52 7.80 21.17
N SER A 144 -1.39 7.73 21.84
CA SER A 144 -0.26 8.64 21.67
C SER A 144 0.43 8.48 20.30
N ILE A 145 1.22 9.49 19.90
CA ILE A 145 2.09 9.41 18.72
C ILE A 145 3.03 8.21 18.84
N LYS A 146 3.61 8.01 20.02
CA LYS A 146 4.51 6.89 20.33
C LYS A 146 3.86 5.53 20.06
N GLU A 147 2.65 5.29 20.61
CA GLU A 147 1.95 4.01 20.40
C GLU A 147 1.53 3.83 18.93
N ASN A 148 1.15 4.92 18.27
CA ASN A 148 0.88 4.90 16.84
C ASN A 148 2.11 4.55 15.98
N ILE A 149 3.32 4.93 16.39
CA ILE A 149 4.56 4.59 15.67
C ILE A 149 4.95 3.14 15.93
N LYS A 150 5.03 2.74 17.19
CA LYS A 150 5.53 1.41 17.56
C LYS A 150 4.51 0.28 17.47
N LEU A 151 3.22 0.61 17.25
CA LEU A 151 2.12 -0.37 17.17
C LEU A 151 2.13 -1.35 18.36
N PHE A 152 2.29 -0.80 19.58
CA PHE A 152 2.34 -1.52 20.85
C PHE A 152 3.51 -2.51 21.01
N ALA A 153 4.48 -2.51 20.07
CA ALA A 153 5.71 -3.30 20.22
C ALA A 153 6.70 -2.66 21.20
N ASN A 154 7.69 -3.43 21.64
CA ASN A 154 8.69 -2.97 22.62
C ASN A 154 9.83 -2.22 21.91
N TYR A 155 9.73 -0.90 21.85
CA TYR A 155 10.79 0.03 21.44
C TYR A 155 11.01 1.07 22.54
N SER A 156 12.25 1.47 22.73
CA SER A 156 12.61 2.54 23.68
C SER A 156 12.17 3.91 23.16
N ASP A 157 12.09 4.91 24.06
CA ASP A 157 11.75 6.27 23.67
C ASP A 157 12.83 6.88 22.77
N GLU A 158 14.11 6.50 22.97
CA GLU A 158 15.23 6.94 22.15
C GLU A 158 15.10 6.42 20.71
N GLU A 159 14.70 5.14 20.52
CA GLU A 159 14.46 4.57 19.20
C GLU A 159 13.29 5.29 18.50
N VAL A 160 12.19 5.53 19.21
CA VAL A 160 11.03 6.27 18.67
C VAL A 160 11.43 7.68 18.27
N LEU A 161 12.17 8.42 19.11
CA LEU A 161 12.63 9.78 18.81
C LEU A 161 13.58 9.82 17.61
N SER A 162 14.49 8.87 17.50
CA SER A 162 15.39 8.74 16.35
C SER A 162 14.62 8.54 15.04
N ILE A 163 13.57 7.72 15.07
CA ILE A 163 12.71 7.50 13.91
C ILE A 163 11.84 8.73 13.61
N CYS A 164 11.37 9.43 14.63
CA CYS A 164 10.65 10.69 14.46
C CYS A 164 11.49 11.74 13.74
N ASP A 165 12.76 11.84 14.05
CA ASP A 165 13.68 12.74 13.35
C ASP A 165 13.82 12.35 11.87
N ARG A 166 14.09 11.07 11.58
CA ARG A 166 14.23 10.54 10.23
C ARG A 166 12.96 10.66 9.38
N SER A 167 11.78 10.65 10.00
CA SER A 167 10.47 10.81 9.33
C SER A 167 9.98 12.26 9.27
N GLY A 168 10.78 13.21 9.78
CA GLY A 168 10.44 14.65 9.79
C GLY A 168 9.33 15.02 10.78
N LEU A 169 9.19 14.27 11.88
CA LEU A 169 8.21 14.55 12.94
C LEU A 169 8.75 15.46 14.05
N SER A 170 10.05 15.79 14.07
CA SER A 170 10.71 16.55 15.14
C SER A 170 10.02 17.90 15.42
N ASN A 171 9.60 18.62 14.37
CA ASN A 171 8.87 19.88 14.49
C ASN A 171 7.46 19.71 15.09
N LEU A 172 6.78 18.61 14.80
CA LEU A 172 5.49 18.30 15.43
C LEU A 172 5.68 18.03 16.91
N ILE A 173 6.60 17.13 17.26
CA ILE A 173 6.87 16.68 18.62
C ILE A 173 7.29 17.85 19.52
N SER A 174 8.14 18.76 19.04
CA SER A 174 8.59 19.94 19.81
C SER A 174 7.47 20.95 20.10
N ARG A 175 6.40 20.99 19.30
CA ARG A 175 5.24 21.87 19.50
C ARG A 175 4.19 21.30 20.45
N LEU A 176 4.22 19.99 20.70
CA LEU A 176 3.23 19.31 21.51
C LEU A 176 3.66 19.30 23.00
N PRO A 177 2.74 19.56 23.94
CA PRO A 177 3.08 19.67 25.38
C PRO A 177 3.67 18.38 25.97
N ASP A 178 3.18 17.21 25.51
CA ASP A 178 3.61 15.90 25.99
C ASP A 178 4.56 15.19 24.99
N GLY A 179 5.05 15.91 23.97
CA GLY A 179 5.96 15.38 22.96
C GLY A 179 5.40 14.13 22.27
N ILE A 180 6.16 13.04 22.27
CA ILE A 180 5.74 11.75 21.66
C ILE A 180 4.58 11.06 22.39
N ASN A 181 4.29 11.44 23.65
CA ASN A 181 3.18 10.90 24.44
C ASN A 181 1.85 11.66 24.18
N SER A 182 1.85 12.70 23.35
CA SER A 182 0.65 13.44 23.01
C SER A 182 -0.37 12.59 22.28
N LEU A 183 -1.64 12.63 22.70
CA LEU A 183 -2.74 11.87 22.10
C LEU A 183 -3.14 12.48 20.76
N VAL A 184 -3.26 11.61 19.74
CA VAL A 184 -3.62 12.02 18.36
C VAL A 184 -5.13 12.21 18.18
N GLY A 185 -5.96 11.68 19.12
CA GLY A 185 -7.42 11.68 19.07
C GLY A 185 -7.99 10.65 18.10
N GLU A 186 -9.32 10.55 18.09
CA GLU A 186 -10.03 9.57 17.27
C GLU A 186 -9.63 9.68 15.79
N ASN A 187 -9.11 8.58 15.23
CA ASN A 187 -8.53 8.52 13.87
C ASN A 187 -7.57 9.68 13.56
N GLY A 188 -6.84 10.18 14.57
CA GLY A 188 -5.85 11.25 14.41
C GLY A 188 -6.46 12.61 14.02
N ASN A 189 -7.65 12.94 14.52
CA ASN A 189 -8.35 14.20 14.18
C ASN A 189 -7.58 15.47 14.63
N LYS A 190 -6.61 15.33 15.53
CA LYS A 190 -5.73 16.42 15.97
C LYS A 190 -4.52 16.65 15.07
N LEU A 191 -4.33 15.81 14.04
CA LEU A 191 -3.20 15.84 13.15
C LEU A 191 -3.61 16.27 11.73
N SER A 192 -2.75 17.01 11.08
CA SER A 192 -2.85 17.27 9.62
C SER A 192 -2.62 15.99 8.82
N GLY A 193 -3.05 15.98 7.55
CA GLY A 193 -2.81 14.86 6.64
C GLY A 193 -1.33 14.51 6.51
N GLY A 194 -0.46 15.51 6.39
CA GLY A 194 0.99 15.31 6.32
C GLY A 194 1.61 14.74 7.59
N GLU A 195 1.12 15.14 8.76
CA GLU A 195 1.58 14.59 10.04
C GLU A 195 1.19 13.12 10.19
N LYS A 196 -0.04 12.74 9.78
CA LYS A 196 -0.47 11.34 9.73
C LYS A 196 0.42 10.49 8.82
N GLN A 197 0.75 11.00 7.63
CA GLN A 197 1.63 10.31 6.70
C GLN A 197 3.04 10.14 7.25
N ARG A 198 3.62 11.14 7.90
CA ARG A 198 4.91 11.04 8.57
C ARG A 198 4.91 10.01 9.70
N ILE A 199 3.80 9.88 10.44
CA ILE A 199 3.64 8.79 11.43
C ILE A 199 3.59 7.43 10.75
N ALA A 200 2.91 7.29 9.61
CA ALA A 200 2.91 6.03 8.84
C ALA A 200 4.30 5.67 8.30
N ILE A 201 5.07 6.67 7.86
CA ILE A 201 6.48 6.47 7.49
C ILE A 201 7.29 6.02 8.72
N ALA A 202 7.11 6.68 9.87
CA ALA A 202 7.79 6.29 11.10
C ALA A 202 7.47 4.83 11.50
N ARG A 203 6.20 4.38 11.35
CA ARG A 203 5.81 2.96 11.52
C ARG A 203 6.61 2.00 10.65
N SER A 204 6.83 2.36 9.40
CA SER A 204 7.59 1.52 8.47
C SER A 204 9.09 1.52 8.80
N LEU A 205 9.64 2.69 9.14
CA LEU A 205 11.07 2.83 9.44
C LEU A 205 11.46 2.17 10.76
N ILE A 206 10.62 2.21 11.80
CA ILE A 206 10.93 1.58 13.09
C ILE A 206 11.01 0.06 12.96
N ASN A 207 10.23 -0.53 12.08
CA ASN A 207 10.29 -1.96 11.76
C ASN A 207 11.48 -2.33 10.84
N ASN A 208 12.36 -1.37 10.52
CA ASN A 208 13.52 -1.56 9.63
C ASN A 208 13.14 -2.13 8.25
N THR A 209 11.97 -1.72 7.75
CA THR A 209 11.47 -2.08 6.41
C THR A 209 12.50 -1.77 5.34
N LYS A 210 12.73 -2.69 4.40
CA LYS A 210 13.70 -2.55 3.31
C LYS A 210 13.07 -2.09 2.01
N ILE A 211 11.78 -2.31 1.84
CA ILE A 211 11.00 -1.91 0.67
C ILE A 211 9.81 -1.08 1.16
N LEU A 212 9.79 0.20 0.81
CA LEU A 212 8.69 1.10 1.12
C LEU A 212 7.96 1.49 -0.15
N ILE A 213 6.67 1.26 -0.16
CA ILE A 213 5.77 1.62 -1.26
C ILE A 213 4.87 2.77 -0.82
N LEU A 214 4.79 3.82 -1.62
CA LEU A 214 3.87 4.94 -1.42
C LEU A 214 2.84 4.94 -2.54
N ASP A 215 1.56 4.70 -2.22
CA ASP A 215 0.46 4.74 -3.20
C ASP A 215 -0.30 6.06 -3.06
N GLU A 216 0.02 7.02 -3.93
CA GLU A 216 -0.58 8.37 -3.97
C GLU A 216 -0.61 9.08 -2.59
N SER A 217 0.27 8.70 -1.69
CA SER A 217 0.26 9.15 -0.30
C SER A 217 0.51 10.66 -0.17
N THR A 218 1.14 11.30 -1.14
CA THR A 218 1.42 12.75 -1.15
C THR A 218 0.38 13.58 -1.90
N SER A 219 -0.64 12.95 -2.49
CA SER A 219 -1.64 13.63 -3.33
C SER A 219 -2.47 14.69 -2.58
N ALA A 220 -2.79 14.42 -1.32
CA ALA A 220 -3.58 15.30 -0.45
C ALA A 220 -2.74 16.39 0.25
N LEU A 221 -1.42 16.40 0.06
CA LEU A 221 -0.52 17.40 0.65
C LEU A 221 -0.31 18.58 -0.28
N ASP A 222 -0.03 19.75 0.29
CA ASP A 222 0.51 20.86 -0.48
C ASP A 222 1.87 20.50 -1.09
N ASN A 223 2.30 21.25 -2.11
CA ASN A 223 3.51 20.91 -2.86
C ASN A 223 4.79 20.97 -2.00
N GLU A 224 4.88 21.89 -1.05
CA GLU A 224 6.04 22.04 -0.18
C GLU A 224 6.15 20.87 0.81
N THR A 225 5.04 20.51 1.44
CA THR A 225 4.99 19.37 2.37
C THR A 225 5.28 18.06 1.64
N ALA A 226 4.71 17.86 0.44
CA ALA A 226 4.98 16.70 -0.41
C ALA A 226 6.47 16.62 -0.80
N TYR A 227 7.03 17.75 -1.24
CA TYR A 227 8.46 17.85 -1.58
C TYR A 227 9.36 17.46 -0.41
N ASN A 228 9.14 18.05 0.77
CA ASN A 228 9.94 17.80 1.96
C ASN A 228 9.86 16.34 2.41
N LEU A 229 8.67 15.74 2.32
CA LEU A 229 8.44 14.35 2.70
C LEU A 229 9.14 13.38 1.74
N GLU A 230 8.92 13.54 0.42
CA GLU A 230 9.56 12.67 -0.57
C GLU A 230 11.08 12.84 -0.57
N SER A 231 11.60 14.08 -0.47
CA SER A 231 13.04 14.34 -0.40
C SER A 231 13.70 13.66 0.81
N SER A 232 13.03 13.64 1.97
CA SER A 232 13.53 12.95 3.16
C SER A 232 13.63 11.43 2.93
N LEU A 233 12.64 10.82 2.26
CA LEU A 233 12.65 9.39 1.96
C LEU A 233 13.68 9.03 0.87
N LEU A 234 13.82 9.86 -0.14
CA LEU A 234 14.81 9.70 -1.21
C LEU A 234 16.25 9.71 -0.67
N SER A 235 16.50 10.44 0.43
CA SER A 235 17.81 10.50 1.09
C SER A 235 18.20 9.25 1.90
N ILE A 236 17.27 8.33 2.15
CA ILE A 236 17.54 7.11 2.93
C ILE A 236 18.24 6.08 2.06
N ASN A 237 19.55 5.85 2.28
CA ASN A 237 20.36 4.98 1.44
C ASN A 237 19.95 3.49 1.45
N ASP A 238 19.58 2.97 2.64
CA ASP A 238 19.26 1.54 2.82
C ASP A 238 17.79 1.19 2.59
N LEU A 239 17.08 1.97 1.77
CA LEU A 239 15.66 1.83 1.50
C LEU A 239 15.43 1.70 0.00
N THR A 240 14.77 0.64 -0.44
CA THR A 240 14.16 0.58 -1.77
C THR A 240 12.82 1.30 -1.71
N LEU A 241 12.67 2.34 -2.52
CA LEU A 241 11.47 3.19 -2.50
C LEU A 241 10.73 3.08 -3.84
N ILE A 242 9.45 2.79 -3.79
CA ILE A 242 8.55 2.76 -4.95
C ILE A 242 7.42 3.75 -4.68
N VAL A 243 7.34 4.81 -5.45
CA VAL A 243 6.35 5.88 -5.28
C VAL A 243 5.41 5.93 -6.47
N VAL A 244 4.13 5.74 -6.25
CA VAL A 244 3.08 6.06 -7.22
C VAL A 244 2.70 7.51 -7.03
N THR A 245 2.92 8.34 -8.02
CA THR A 245 2.64 9.77 -7.95
C THR A 245 1.98 10.29 -9.21
N HIS A 246 1.11 11.27 -9.04
CA HIS A 246 0.57 12.11 -10.10
C HIS A 246 1.28 13.47 -10.16
N LYS A 247 2.08 13.83 -9.14
CA LYS A 247 2.78 15.10 -9.07
C LYS A 247 4.14 15.01 -9.77
N LEU A 248 4.26 15.66 -10.91
CA LEU A 248 5.50 15.65 -11.72
C LEU A 248 6.38 16.86 -11.39
N ILE A 249 6.91 16.91 -10.16
CA ILE A 249 7.79 17.99 -9.67
C ILE A 249 9.22 17.68 -10.09
N LYS A 250 9.82 18.50 -10.97
CA LYS A 250 11.15 18.29 -11.54
C LYS A 250 12.21 17.96 -10.50
N ASN A 251 12.32 18.80 -9.46
CA ASN A 251 13.35 18.66 -8.43
C ASN A 251 13.25 17.35 -7.62
N ILE A 252 12.07 16.74 -7.56
CA ILE A 252 11.85 15.43 -6.95
C ILE A 252 12.21 14.34 -7.96
N LEU A 253 11.69 14.44 -9.19
CA LEU A 253 11.86 13.42 -10.23
C LEU A 253 13.32 13.20 -10.62
N LEU A 254 14.17 14.21 -10.51
CA LEU A 254 15.61 14.09 -10.74
C LEU A 254 16.33 13.20 -9.72
N ASN A 255 15.72 12.93 -8.56
CA ASN A 255 16.33 12.10 -7.49
C ASN A 255 15.89 10.64 -7.53
N TYR A 256 15.02 10.26 -8.47
CA TYR A 256 14.69 8.86 -8.71
C TYR A 256 15.71 8.21 -9.64
N ASP A 257 16.09 6.97 -9.34
CA ASP A 257 16.98 6.19 -10.21
C ASP A 257 16.29 5.84 -11.52
N GLU A 258 14.99 5.51 -11.46
CA GLU A 258 14.20 5.20 -12.64
C GLU A 258 12.75 5.67 -12.47
N ILE A 259 12.19 6.25 -13.52
CA ILE A 259 10.78 6.62 -13.65
C ILE A 259 10.14 5.60 -14.60
N ILE A 260 9.05 4.97 -14.14
CA ILE A 260 8.28 3.99 -14.88
C ILE A 260 6.97 4.64 -15.32
N VAL A 261 6.73 4.67 -16.61
CA VAL A 261 5.56 5.33 -17.20
C VAL A 261 4.55 4.29 -17.63
N MET A 262 3.38 4.32 -17.03
CA MET A 262 2.30 3.36 -17.31
C MET A 262 1.16 4.02 -18.11
N LYS A 263 0.63 3.28 -19.08
CA LYS A 263 -0.56 3.63 -19.85
C LYS A 263 -1.33 2.37 -20.20
N ASP A 264 -2.65 2.39 -20.04
CA ASP A 264 -3.57 1.30 -20.43
C ASP A 264 -3.12 -0.10 -19.96
N GLY A 265 -2.64 -0.18 -18.71
CA GLY A 265 -2.18 -1.43 -18.10
C GLY A 265 -0.80 -1.90 -18.56
N MET A 266 -0.05 -1.10 -19.31
CA MET A 266 1.28 -1.45 -19.82
C MET A 266 2.34 -0.44 -19.35
N VAL A 267 3.59 -0.91 -19.26
CA VAL A 267 4.76 -0.02 -19.15
C VAL A 267 5.17 0.39 -20.56
N ILE A 268 5.09 1.69 -20.85
CA ILE A 268 5.36 2.22 -22.19
C ILE A 268 6.72 2.90 -22.31
N GLU A 269 7.20 3.51 -21.22
CA GLU A 269 8.50 4.17 -21.14
C GLU A 269 9.11 3.93 -19.77
N LYS A 270 10.43 3.84 -19.67
CA LYS A 270 11.15 3.83 -18.39
C LYS A 270 12.56 4.39 -18.54
N GLY A 271 13.07 5.02 -17.49
CA GLY A 271 14.42 5.59 -17.45
C GLY A 271 14.55 6.78 -16.50
N SER A 272 15.68 7.46 -16.55
CA SER A 272 15.90 8.68 -15.77
C SER A 272 15.04 9.84 -16.30
N PHE A 273 14.82 10.86 -15.48
CA PHE A 273 14.07 12.06 -15.86
C PHE A 273 14.60 12.69 -17.14
N ASP A 274 15.91 12.93 -17.22
CA ASP A 274 16.51 13.58 -18.38
C ASP A 274 16.41 12.74 -19.66
N TYR A 275 16.56 11.42 -19.54
CA TYR A 275 16.36 10.50 -20.64
C TYR A 275 14.93 10.55 -21.17
N LEU A 276 13.93 10.45 -20.30
CA LEU A 276 12.51 10.47 -20.70
C LEU A 276 12.10 11.83 -21.32
N ILE A 277 12.62 12.94 -20.80
CA ILE A 277 12.41 14.27 -21.41
C ILE A 277 13.03 14.34 -22.82
N SER A 278 14.23 13.77 -23.01
CA SER A 278 14.90 13.74 -24.30
C SER A 278 14.18 12.93 -25.38
N LEU A 279 13.44 11.90 -24.98
CA LEU A 279 12.65 11.07 -25.90
C LEU A 279 11.47 11.83 -26.52
N LYS A 280 11.00 12.90 -25.90
CA LYS A 280 9.79 13.65 -26.29
C LYS A 280 8.56 12.74 -26.48
N GLY A 281 8.47 11.68 -25.67
CA GLY A 281 7.43 10.69 -25.72
C GLY A 281 6.22 11.03 -24.84
N TYR A 282 5.55 10.01 -24.33
CA TYR A 282 4.35 10.16 -23.50
C TYR A 282 4.64 10.84 -22.15
N PHE A 283 5.78 10.48 -21.50
CA PHE A 283 6.22 11.15 -20.27
C PHE A 283 6.43 12.66 -20.47
N TYR A 284 7.07 13.04 -21.58
CA TYR A 284 7.25 14.44 -21.93
C TYR A 284 5.92 15.17 -21.99
N SER A 285 4.94 14.60 -22.69
CA SER A 285 3.60 15.19 -22.82
C SER A 285 2.90 15.33 -21.47
N LEU A 286 2.95 14.28 -20.61
CA LEU A 286 2.39 14.32 -19.26
C LEU A 286 3.05 15.41 -18.40
N TYR A 287 4.36 15.52 -18.47
CA TYR A 287 5.13 16.48 -17.68
C TYR A 287 4.79 17.93 -18.05
N TYR A 288 4.77 18.25 -19.34
CA TYR A 288 4.48 19.62 -19.79
C TYR A 288 3.02 19.99 -19.61
N LEU A 289 2.07 19.08 -19.83
CA LEU A 289 0.66 19.36 -19.55
C LEU A 289 0.39 19.73 -18.08
N GLN A 290 1.15 19.20 -17.16
CA GLN A 290 1.01 19.53 -15.73
C GLN A 290 1.77 20.79 -15.30
N ASN A 291 2.76 21.23 -16.08
CA ASN A 291 3.64 22.35 -15.73
C ASN A 291 3.51 23.55 -16.69
N GLU A 292 2.59 23.52 -17.67
CA GLU A 292 2.32 24.67 -18.57
C GLU A 292 1.51 25.79 -17.91
N ASP A 293 1.00 25.61 -16.68
CA ASP A 293 0.25 26.61 -15.91
C ASP A 293 1.13 27.39 -14.90
N ILE A 294 2.46 27.43 -15.08
CA ILE A 294 3.38 28.18 -14.20
C ILE A 294 4.19 29.19 -15.03
#